data_0bbb66dbe10a6f56fdc6b39f795dac5d
#
_entry.id   0bbb66dbe10a6f56fdc6b39f795dac5d
#
_cell.length_a   1.000
_cell.length_b   1.000
_cell.length_c   1.000
_cell.angle_alpha   90.00
_cell.angle_beta   90.00
_cell.angle_gamma   90.00
#
_symmetry.space_group_name_H-M   'P 1'
#
loop_
_entity.id
_entity.type
_entity.pdbx_description
1 polymer ?
#
loop_
_entity_poly.entity_id
_entity_poly.type
_entity_poly.pdbx_seq_one_letter_code
_entity_poly.pdbx_strand_id
1 'polypeptide(L)'
;MKQFLIYLCAALAVHPLLQACEQCSSFKGPDFVIKQAAGRYDAAIDSIVLDVSVEGRAGNTRPKPIGKLDGAPVLGYVFPTTLKSTDVGFNPTEGIVALALTSHPDFDDSPIWDENGDGIFDNDGLVWHPHWVILIEDKRVAGGLAVKEFKKGDATVKLPPTAPGMPMYMDSPGFNIVTKDNRIRVIVPAARVNRRTDFKFDAVACYMQVNTSDMIMPMLGVMTVYSVASGNLSLPYAVEN
;
A
#
# COMPACT_ATOMS: atom_id res chain seq x y z
N MET A 1 58.84 18.19 32.12
CA MET A 1 57.68 18.70 31.40
C MET A 1 57.26 17.66 30.39
N LYS A 2 56.16 16.89 30.68
CA LYS A 2 55.61 15.90 29.78
C LYS A 2 54.40 16.52 29.06
N GLN A 3 54.50 16.67 27.75
CA GLN A 3 53.38 17.13 26.91
C GLN A 3 52.41 15.97 26.68
N PHE A 4 51.14 16.10 27.07
CA PHE A 4 50.06 15.21 26.75
C PHE A 4 49.45 15.62 25.41
N LEU A 5 49.58 14.75 24.42
CA LEU A 5 48.94 14.94 23.11
C LEU A 5 47.52 14.34 23.20
N ILE A 6 46.50 15.20 23.16
CA ILE A 6 45.09 14.79 23.13
C ILE A 6 44.74 14.51 21.67
N TYR A 7 44.52 13.27 21.30
CA TYR A 7 43.95 12.90 20.02
C TYR A 7 42.41 13.09 20.07
N LEU A 8 41.95 14.11 19.35
CA LEU A 8 40.54 14.34 19.13
C LEU A 8 40.05 13.40 18.03
N CYS A 9 39.44 12.26 18.39
CA CYS A 9 38.75 11.39 17.45
C CYS A 9 37.44 12.08 17.03
N ALA A 10 37.43 12.68 15.86
CA ALA A 10 36.19 13.12 15.21
C ALA A 10 35.41 11.90 14.73
N ALA A 11 34.37 11.52 15.46
CA ALA A 11 33.41 10.53 14.98
C ALA A 11 32.62 11.13 13.81
N LEU A 12 32.94 10.71 12.60
CA LEU A 12 32.13 10.97 11.41
C LEU A 12 30.80 10.22 11.60
N ALA A 13 29.75 10.95 11.92
CA ALA A 13 28.39 10.42 11.89
C ALA A 13 28.04 10.15 10.43
N VAL A 14 28.09 8.87 10.04
CA VAL A 14 27.56 8.40 8.76
C VAL A 14 26.06 8.49 8.86
N HIS A 15 25.49 9.57 8.37
CA HIS A 15 24.04 9.64 8.13
C HIS A 15 23.77 8.71 6.95
N PRO A 16 22.84 7.77 7.04
CA PRO A 16 22.39 7.02 5.88
C PRO A 16 21.82 8.03 4.89
N LEU A 17 22.48 8.18 3.75
CA LEU A 17 21.92 8.90 2.62
C LEU A 17 20.67 8.11 2.21
N LEU A 18 19.48 8.65 2.50
CA LEU A 18 18.24 8.19 1.89
C LEU A 18 18.47 8.21 0.38
N GLN A 19 18.56 7.03 -0.21
CA GLN A 19 18.82 6.89 -1.62
C GLN A 19 17.68 7.56 -2.38
N ALA A 20 18.00 8.57 -3.19
CA ALA A 20 16.99 9.27 -3.97
C ALA A 20 16.32 8.27 -4.92
N CYS A 21 15.01 8.13 -4.78
CA CYS A 21 14.22 7.24 -5.63
C CYS A 21 14.12 7.86 -7.03
N GLU A 22 14.93 7.40 -7.97
CA GLU A 22 14.93 7.90 -9.36
C GLU A 22 13.57 7.74 -10.05
N GLN A 23 12.82 6.68 -9.73
CA GLN A 23 11.50 6.40 -10.32
C GLN A 23 10.37 7.19 -9.66
N CYS A 24 10.57 7.72 -8.47
CA CYS A 24 9.50 8.41 -7.71
C CYS A 24 8.90 9.61 -8.44
N SER A 25 9.71 10.36 -9.19
CA SER A 25 9.25 11.54 -9.94
C SER A 25 8.57 11.18 -11.26
N SER A 26 8.86 10.01 -11.84
CA SER A 26 8.36 9.60 -13.16
C SER A 26 6.85 9.32 -13.17
N PHE A 27 6.27 9.00 -12.00
CA PHE A 27 4.85 8.71 -11.85
C PHE A 27 4.05 9.89 -11.27
N LYS A 28 4.70 11.02 -10.99
CA LYS A 28 4.03 12.20 -10.46
C LYS A 28 3.15 12.83 -11.53
N GLY A 29 1.84 12.70 -11.38
CA GLY A 29 0.85 13.20 -12.33
C GLY A 29 -0.43 13.71 -11.67
N PRO A 30 -1.31 14.39 -12.41
CA PRO A 30 -2.57 14.93 -11.89
C PRO A 30 -3.52 13.80 -11.43
N ASP A 31 -3.38 12.59 -11.91
CA ASP A 31 -4.12 11.41 -11.47
C ASP A 31 -3.72 10.94 -10.05
N PHE A 32 -2.58 11.38 -9.52
CA PHE A 32 -2.17 11.15 -8.12
C PHE A 32 -2.35 12.39 -7.23
N VAL A 33 -3.03 13.43 -7.69
CA VAL A 33 -3.42 14.59 -6.89
C VAL A 33 -4.85 14.40 -6.40
N ILE A 34 -5.00 13.89 -5.18
CA ILE A 34 -6.32 13.64 -4.57
C ILE A 34 -7.01 14.98 -4.28
N LYS A 35 -8.26 15.09 -4.69
CA LYS A 35 -9.13 16.25 -4.43
C LYS A 35 -10.17 15.97 -3.35
N GLN A 36 -10.66 14.73 -3.26
CA GLN A 36 -11.66 14.33 -2.29
C GLN A 36 -11.56 12.82 -2.01
N ALA A 37 -11.84 12.44 -0.78
CA ALA A 37 -12.11 11.07 -0.39
C ALA A 37 -13.52 10.98 0.20
N ALA A 38 -14.23 9.91 -0.06
CA ALA A 38 -15.56 9.64 0.48
C ALA A 38 -15.72 8.14 0.75
N GLY A 39 -16.54 7.81 1.74
CA GLY A 39 -16.89 6.43 2.06
C GLY A 39 -18.36 6.36 2.45
N ARG A 40 -19.07 5.34 1.97
CA ARG A 40 -20.46 5.11 2.37
C ARG A 40 -20.74 3.62 2.48
N TYR A 41 -21.65 3.27 3.34
CA TYR A 41 -22.30 1.97 3.33
C TYR A 41 -23.53 2.00 2.41
N ASP A 42 -23.55 1.09 1.47
CA ASP A 42 -24.66 0.92 0.53
C ASP A 42 -25.48 -0.31 0.93
N ALA A 43 -26.60 -0.08 1.60
CA ALA A 43 -27.45 -1.14 2.12
C ALA A 43 -28.09 -2.00 1.01
N ALA A 44 -28.26 -1.46 -0.20
CA ALA A 44 -28.85 -2.20 -1.32
C ALA A 44 -27.97 -3.34 -1.81
N ILE A 45 -26.66 -3.22 -1.62
CA ILE A 45 -25.67 -4.22 -2.02
C ILE A 45 -24.87 -4.78 -0.82
N ASP A 46 -25.25 -4.44 0.42
CA ASP A 46 -24.58 -4.81 1.67
C ASP A 46 -23.05 -4.61 1.58
N SER A 47 -22.62 -3.43 1.12
CA SER A 47 -21.21 -3.16 0.83
C SER A 47 -20.81 -1.74 1.21
N ILE A 48 -19.53 -1.58 1.57
CA ILE A 48 -18.90 -0.29 1.75
C ILE A 48 -18.26 0.11 0.42
N VAL A 49 -18.52 1.35 0.00
CA VAL A 49 -17.90 1.96 -1.18
C VAL A 49 -16.93 3.02 -0.71
N LEU A 50 -15.64 2.81 -0.89
CA LEU A 50 -14.62 3.85 -0.74
C LEU A 50 -14.31 4.45 -2.10
N ASP A 51 -14.23 5.78 -2.15
CA ASP A 51 -14.14 6.56 -3.39
C ASP A 51 -13.09 7.66 -3.24
N VAL A 52 -12.23 7.80 -4.25
CA VAL A 52 -11.28 8.91 -4.37
C VAL A 52 -11.52 9.63 -5.68
N SER A 53 -11.60 10.95 -5.64
CA SER A 53 -11.49 11.78 -6.83
C SER A 53 -10.13 12.47 -6.90
N VAL A 54 -9.56 12.55 -8.09
CA VAL A 54 -8.25 13.14 -8.38
C VAL A 54 -8.39 14.30 -9.37
N GLU A 55 -7.29 15.06 -9.55
CA GLU A 55 -7.28 16.18 -10.49
C GLU A 55 -7.35 15.72 -11.95
N GLY A 56 -6.66 14.62 -12.28
CA GLY A 56 -6.63 14.03 -13.61
C GLY A 56 -7.63 12.88 -13.78
N ARG A 57 -7.30 11.97 -14.69
CA ARG A 57 -8.06 10.73 -14.90
C ARG A 57 -7.55 9.65 -13.97
N ALA A 58 -8.38 9.19 -13.05
CA ALA A 58 -8.00 8.21 -12.05
C ALA A 58 -7.54 6.88 -12.67
N GLY A 59 -6.42 6.35 -12.18
CA GLY A 59 -5.87 5.08 -12.64
C GLY A 59 -5.27 5.10 -14.05
N ASN A 60 -5.05 6.28 -14.63
CA ASN A 60 -4.50 6.43 -15.98
C ASN A 60 -3.01 6.10 -16.04
N THR A 61 -2.22 6.54 -15.06
CA THR A 61 -0.80 6.21 -14.97
C THR A 61 -0.65 4.79 -14.42
N ARG A 62 0.08 3.97 -15.16
CA ARG A 62 0.43 2.60 -14.77
C ARG A 62 1.95 2.43 -14.90
N PRO A 63 2.58 1.66 -14.02
CA PRO A 63 4.01 1.41 -14.14
C PRO A 63 4.31 0.58 -15.38
N LYS A 64 5.52 0.73 -15.91
CA LYS A 64 6.04 -0.17 -16.93
C LYS A 64 6.76 -1.33 -16.26
N PRO A 65 6.69 -2.54 -16.82
CA PRO A 65 7.43 -3.68 -16.29
C PRO A 65 8.94 -3.43 -16.37
N ILE A 66 9.65 -3.85 -15.33
CA ILE A 66 11.12 -3.89 -15.30
C ILE A 66 11.65 -5.31 -15.53
N GLY A 67 10.75 -6.30 -15.67
CA GLY A 67 11.06 -7.70 -15.98
C GLY A 67 11.60 -8.49 -14.79
N LYS A 68 11.40 -8.03 -13.55
CA LYS A 68 11.79 -8.73 -12.33
C LYS A 68 11.02 -8.20 -11.13
N LEU A 69 10.84 -9.06 -10.12
CA LEU A 69 10.17 -8.70 -8.87
C LEU A 69 10.98 -7.71 -8.03
N ASP A 70 12.30 -7.91 -7.95
CA ASP A 70 13.16 -7.02 -7.17
C ASP A 70 13.27 -5.65 -7.80
N GLY A 71 12.87 -4.62 -7.06
CA GLY A 71 12.78 -3.25 -7.55
C GLY A 71 11.48 -2.94 -8.30
N ALA A 72 10.54 -3.89 -8.39
CA ALA A 72 9.29 -3.72 -9.14
C ALA A 72 8.49 -2.51 -8.62
N PRO A 73 8.03 -1.64 -9.54
CA PRO A 73 7.21 -0.48 -9.19
C PRO A 73 5.77 -0.89 -8.86
N VAL A 74 5.24 -0.31 -7.79
CA VAL A 74 3.85 -0.47 -7.37
C VAL A 74 3.24 0.90 -7.16
N LEU A 75 2.23 1.26 -7.95
CA LEU A 75 1.44 2.47 -7.75
C LEU A 75 0.20 2.16 -6.93
N GLY A 76 -0.18 3.06 -6.04
CA GLY A 76 -1.29 2.82 -5.12
C GLY A 76 -2.15 4.03 -4.81
N TYR A 77 -3.47 3.77 -4.69
CA TYR A 77 -4.40 4.58 -3.91
C TYR A 77 -4.71 3.79 -2.64
N VAL A 78 -4.27 4.29 -1.52
CA VAL A 78 -4.29 3.56 -0.25
C VAL A 78 -5.25 4.24 0.72
N PHE A 79 -6.10 3.46 1.37
CA PHE A 79 -7.04 3.91 2.40
C PHE A 79 -6.60 3.38 3.77
N PRO A 80 -5.76 4.11 4.53
CA PRO A 80 -5.52 3.80 5.94
C PRO A 80 -6.82 3.95 6.73
N THR A 81 -7.10 3.01 7.65
CA THR A 81 -8.36 2.93 8.38
C THR A 81 -8.17 2.79 9.88
N THR A 82 -9.26 2.94 10.64
CA THR A 82 -9.32 2.61 12.08
C THR A 82 -9.80 1.18 12.35
N LEU A 83 -9.93 0.35 11.32
CA LEU A 83 -10.25 -1.07 11.47
C LEU A 83 -9.13 -1.80 12.24
N LYS A 84 -9.50 -2.90 12.89
CA LYS A 84 -8.55 -3.82 13.50
C LYS A 84 -8.11 -4.88 12.50
N SER A 85 -6.91 -5.42 12.67
CA SER A 85 -6.41 -6.52 11.82
C SER A 85 -7.39 -7.69 11.72
N THR A 86 -8.11 -7.98 12.82
CA THR A 86 -9.12 -9.06 12.87
C THR A 86 -10.40 -8.74 12.09
N ASP A 87 -10.69 -7.48 11.83
CA ASP A 87 -11.88 -7.09 11.05
C ASP A 87 -11.72 -7.44 9.57
N VAL A 88 -10.49 -7.56 9.10
CA VAL A 88 -10.16 -7.88 7.71
C VAL A 88 -9.51 -9.27 7.52
N GLY A 89 -9.58 -10.11 8.57
CA GLY A 89 -9.24 -11.54 8.48
C GLY A 89 -7.82 -11.92 8.90
N PHE A 90 -6.98 -10.97 9.35
CA PHE A 90 -5.69 -11.32 9.96
C PHE A 90 -5.84 -11.71 11.42
N ASN A 91 -4.83 -12.38 12.00
CA ASN A 91 -4.73 -12.51 13.45
C ASN A 91 -4.50 -11.14 14.13
N PRO A 92 -4.74 -11.02 15.45
CA PRO A 92 -4.42 -9.79 16.18
C PRO A 92 -2.96 -9.40 15.97
N THR A 93 -2.73 -8.19 15.47
CA THR A 93 -1.39 -7.63 15.28
C THR A 93 -1.46 -6.11 15.29
N GLU A 94 -0.37 -5.47 15.73
CA GLU A 94 -0.22 -4.02 15.73
C GLU A 94 0.10 -3.52 14.32
N GLY A 95 -0.35 -2.30 14.04
CA GLY A 95 -0.16 -1.59 12.77
C GLY A 95 -1.45 -0.94 12.29
N ILE A 96 -1.36 -0.25 11.17
CA ILE A 96 -2.48 0.44 10.52
C ILE A 96 -3.07 -0.50 9.47
N VAL A 97 -4.34 -0.85 9.62
CA VAL A 97 -5.07 -1.59 8.58
C VAL A 97 -5.35 -0.64 7.42
N ALA A 98 -4.89 -0.99 6.24
CA ALA A 98 -5.11 -0.19 5.04
C ALA A 98 -5.61 -1.04 3.87
N LEU A 99 -6.54 -0.49 3.08
CA LEU A 99 -6.94 -1.05 1.81
C LEU A 99 -6.16 -0.33 0.70
N ALA A 100 -5.27 -1.04 0.03
CA ALA A 100 -4.48 -0.54 -1.06
C ALA A 100 -5.08 -0.98 -2.40
N LEU A 101 -5.36 -0.04 -3.29
CA LEU A 101 -5.70 -0.31 -4.69
C LEU A 101 -4.41 -0.12 -5.47
N THR A 102 -3.88 -1.18 -6.03
CA THR A 102 -2.55 -1.19 -6.65
C THR A 102 -2.58 -1.52 -8.14
N SER A 103 -1.52 -1.11 -8.83
CA SER A 103 -1.18 -1.51 -10.19
C SER A 103 0.33 -1.75 -10.25
N HIS A 104 0.75 -2.95 -10.70
CA HIS A 104 2.14 -3.40 -10.75
C HIS A 104 2.34 -4.50 -11.81
N PRO A 105 3.07 -4.24 -12.89
CA PRO A 105 3.10 -5.11 -14.07
C PRO A 105 4.07 -6.30 -13.99
N ASP A 106 4.99 -6.33 -13.01
CA ASP A 106 6.07 -7.33 -12.97
C ASP A 106 5.64 -8.63 -12.27
N PHE A 107 4.49 -8.66 -11.66
CA PHE A 107 3.91 -9.83 -10.99
C PHE A 107 2.42 -9.60 -10.75
N ASP A 108 1.64 -10.67 -10.72
CA ASP A 108 0.26 -10.65 -10.24
C ASP A 108 0.15 -11.47 -8.97
N ASP A 109 -0.34 -10.86 -7.92
CA ASP A 109 -0.62 -11.49 -6.64
C ASP A 109 -2.14 -11.62 -6.35
N SER A 110 -2.97 -11.30 -7.35
CA SER A 110 -4.43 -11.47 -7.31
C SER A 110 -4.84 -12.76 -8.04
N PRO A 111 -5.17 -13.85 -7.32
CA PRO A 111 -5.41 -15.16 -7.94
C PRO A 111 -6.69 -15.24 -8.78
N ILE A 112 -7.46 -14.17 -8.87
CA ILE A 112 -8.73 -14.11 -9.61
C ILE A 112 -8.66 -13.26 -10.88
N TRP A 113 -7.52 -12.59 -11.15
CA TRP A 113 -7.30 -11.80 -12.35
C TRP A 113 -6.30 -12.47 -13.27
N ASP A 114 -6.70 -12.64 -14.49
CA ASP A 114 -5.89 -13.06 -15.64
C ASP A 114 -6.25 -12.07 -16.74
N GLU A 115 -5.46 -10.98 -16.83
CA GLU A 115 -5.78 -9.82 -17.67
C GLU A 115 -5.79 -10.14 -19.16
N ASN A 116 -4.95 -11.06 -19.57
CA ASN A 116 -4.74 -11.42 -20.96
C ASN A 116 -5.39 -12.76 -21.35
N GLY A 117 -5.91 -13.56 -20.36
CA GLY A 117 -6.59 -14.82 -20.59
C GLY A 117 -5.66 -15.95 -20.95
N ASP A 118 -4.38 -15.92 -20.57
CA ASP A 118 -3.39 -16.96 -20.88
C ASP A 118 -3.24 -18.03 -19.79
N GLY A 119 -3.88 -17.82 -18.63
CA GLY A 119 -3.82 -18.71 -17.47
C GLY A 119 -2.54 -18.58 -16.65
N ILE A 120 -1.74 -17.54 -16.87
CA ILE A 120 -0.49 -17.25 -16.16
C ILE A 120 -0.67 -15.95 -15.37
N PHE A 121 -0.84 -16.04 -14.05
CA PHE A 121 -1.13 -14.90 -13.17
C PHE A 121 0.10 -14.08 -12.76
N ASP A 122 1.31 -14.51 -13.07
CA ASP A 122 2.55 -13.81 -12.70
C ASP A 122 3.05 -12.83 -13.77
N ASN A 123 2.32 -12.69 -14.87
CA ASN A 123 2.59 -11.75 -15.95
C ASN A 123 1.55 -10.61 -16.07
N ASP A 124 0.53 -10.64 -15.20
CA ASP A 124 -0.53 -9.64 -15.10
C ASP A 124 -0.18 -8.55 -14.07
N GLY A 125 -1.17 -7.91 -13.47
CA GLY A 125 -0.96 -6.95 -12.38
C GLY A 125 -1.11 -5.48 -12.77
N LEU A 126 -1.37 -5.18 -14.05
CA LEU A 126 -1.65 -3.83 -14.54
C LEU A 126 -3.07 -3.35 -14.18
N VAL A 127 -4.03 -4.25 -14.10
CA VAL A 127 -5.38 -3.92 -13.64
C VAL A 127 -5.34 -3.47 -12.19
N TRP A 128 -6.03 -2.38 -11.86
CA TRP A 128 -6.16 -1.94 -10.49
C TRP A 128 -6.90 -3.00 -9.68
N HIS A 129 -6.23 -3.54 -8.65
CA HIS A 129 -6.74 -4.59 -7.78
C HIS A 129 -6.46 -4.30 -6.30
N PRO A 130 -7.25 -4.84 -5.36
CA PRO A 130 -7.19 -4.46 -3.96
C PRO A 130 -6.33 -5.41 -3.13
N HIS A 131 -5.65 -4.82 -2.13
CA HIS A 131 -4.98 -5.55 -1.06
C HIS A 131 -5.38 -5.01 0.30
N TRP A 132 -5.74 -5.88 1.25
CA TRP A 132 -5.65 -5.53 2.65
C TRP A 132 -4.21 -5.68 3.11
N VAL A 133 -3.68 -4.66 3.76
CA VAL A 133 -2.32 -4.68 4.31
C VAL A 133 -2.29 -4.14 5.74
N ILE A 134 -1.32 -4.60 6.52
CA ILE A 134 -0.97 -3.98 7.80
C ILE A 134 0.26 -3.13 7.56
N LEU A 135 0.15 -1.81 7.76
CA LEU A 135 1.27 -0.88 7.64
C LEU A 135 1.90 -0.62 9.00
N ILE A 136 3.21 -0.48 9.00
CA ILE A 136 4.01 -0.05 10.16
C ILE A 136 4.89 1.13 9.79
N GLU A 137 5.27 1.92 10.79
CA GLU A 137 6.32 2.93 10.60
C GLU A 137 7.64 2.25 10.24
N ASP A 138 8.26 2.76 9.18
CA ASP A 138 9.56 2.26 8.73
C ASP A 138 10.44 3.41 8.21
N LYS A 139 11.48 3.70 8.98
CA LYS A 139 12.43 4.79 8.68
C LYS A 139 13.41 4.44 7.56
N ARG A 140 13.41 3.21 7.08
CA ARG A 140 14.26 2.76 5.96
C ARG A 140 13.76 3.29 4.61
N VAL A 141 12.50 3.73 4.53
CA VAL A 141 11.89 4.27 3.32
C VAL A 141 11.44 5.71 3.51
N ALA A 142 11.56 6.51 2.45
CA ALA A 142 11.29 7.95 2.50
C ALA A 142 9.81 8.29 2.80
N GLY A 143 8.87 7.43 2.41
CA GLY A 143 7.45 7.56 2.74
C GLY A 143 7.11 7.20 4.18
N GLY A 144 8.07 6.70 4.96
CA GLY A 144 7.93 6.44 6.39
C GLY A 144 7.07 5.24 6.78
N LEU A 145 6.54 4.49 5.83
CA LEU A 145 5.66 3.34 6.05
C LEU A 145 6.07 2.15 5.17
N ALA A 146 5.89 0.94 5.68
CA ALA A 146 6.05 -0.29 4.94
C ALA A 146 4.96 -1.30 5.32
N VAL A 147 4.73 -2.30 4.47
CA VAL A 147 3.88 -3.44 4.83
C VAL A 147 4.61 -4.28 5.87
N LYS A 148 3.90 -4.62 6.95
CA LYS A 148 4.44 -5.40 8.06
C LYS A 148 4.86 -6.78 7.60
N GLU A 149 6.13 -7.10 7.79
CA GLU A 149 6.71 -8.41 7.49
C GLU A 149 6.61 -9.35 8.70
N PHE A 150 6.75 -10.64 8.43
CA PHE A 150 6.93 -11.69 9.44
C PHE A 150 7.96 -12.71 8.97
N LYS A 151 8.51 -13.48 9.90
CA LYS A 151 9.47 -14.52 9.56
C LYS A 151 8.76 -15.65 8.82
N LYS A 152 9.24 -16.00 7.62
CA LYS A 152 8.68 -17.13 6.84
C LYS A 152 8.64 -18.40 7.70
N GLY A 153 7.46 -19.03 7.76
CA GLY A 153 7.22 -20.21 8.59
C GLY A 153 6.82 -19.93 10.04
N ASP A 154 6.53 -18.67 10.39
CA ASP A 154 5.98 -18.33 11.70
C ASP A 154 4.55 -18.86 11.83
N ALA A 155 4.37 -19.93 12.61
CA ALA A 155 3.08 -20.59 12.82
C ALA A 155 2.06 -19.75 13.62
N THR A 156 2.48 -18.64 14.23
CA THR A 156 1.59 -17.74 14.96
C THR A 156 0.86 -16.76 14.06
N VAL A 157 1.38 -16.56 12.83
CA VAL A 157 0.76 -15.69 11.82
C VAL A 157 -0.39 -16.43 11.13
N LYS A 158 -1.54 -15.78 11.06
CA LYS A 158 -2.69 -16.24 10.30
C LYS A 158 -3.09 -15.17 9.31
N LEU A 159 -3.06 -15.54 8.05
CA LEU A 159 -3.48 -14.71 6.93
C LEU A 159 -4.80 -15.22 6.37
N PRO A 160 -5.60 -14.39 5.70
CA PRO A 160 -6.74 -14.82 4.91
C PRO A 160 -6.32 -15.84 3.82
N PRO A 161 -7.25 -16.69 3.35
CA PRO A 161 -6.95 -17.73 2.34
C PRO A 161 -6.56 -17.16 0.96
N THR A 162 -6.85 -15.89 0.72
CA THR A 162 -6.50 -15.14 -0.50
C THR A 162 -5.17 -14.37 -0.38
N ALA A 163 -4.38 -14.66 0.67
CA ALA A 163 -3.05 -14.07 0.82
C ALA A 163 -2.08 -14.60 -0.26
N PRO A 164 -1.26 -13.74 -0.88
CA PRO A 164 -0.42 -14.11 -2.02
C PRO A 164 0.83 -14.94 -1.66
N GLY A 165 0.99 -15.33 -0.39
CA GLY A 165 2.08 -16.20 0.06
C GLY A 165 3.41 -15.49 0.33
N MET A 166 3.48 -14.18 0.20
CA MET A 166 4.63 -13.37 0.60
C MET A 166 4.70 -13.27 2.13
N PRO A 167 5.89 -13.22 2.77
CA PRO A 167 6.01 -13.19 4.22
C PRO A 167 5.73 -11.79 4.80
N MET A 168 4.58 -11.23 4.44
CA MET A 168 4.05 -9.96 4.92
C MET A 168 2.55 -10.06 5.17
N TYR A 169 2.02 -9.17 6.02
CA TYR A 169 0.58 -9.10 6.27
C TYR A 169 -0.12 -8.43 5.09
N MET A 170 -0.44 -9.25 4.11
CA MET A 170 -1.12 -8.88 2.87
C MET A 170 -2.19 -9.92 2.51
N ASP A 171 -3.29 -9.46 1.98
CA ASP A 171 -4.39 -10.25 1.42
C ASP A 171 -4.81 -9.66 0.07
N SER A 172 -5.22 -10.50 -0.87
CA SER A 172 -5.70 -10.13 -2.21
C SER A 172 -7.16 -10.54 -2.36
N PRO A 173 -8.11 -9.78 -1.77
CA PRO A 173 -9.50 -10.23 -1.58
C PRO A 173 -10.35 -10.21 -2.85
N GLY A 174 -9.87 -9.65 -3.95
CA GLY A 174 -10.57 -9.60 -5.23
C GLY A 174 -11.83 -8.74 -5.23
N PHE A 175 -11.87 -7.68 -4.44
CA PHE A 175 -12.99 -6.74 -4.47
C PHE A 175 -13.04 -5.98 -5.79
N ASN A 176 -14.24 -5.62 -6.21
CA ASN A 176 -14.44 -4.91 -7.46
C ASN A 176 -13.92 -3.47 -7.38
N ILE A 177 -13.04 -3.09 -8.32
CA ILE A 177 -12.55 -1.73 -8.49
C ILE A 177 -13.15 -1.14 -9.76
N VAL A 178 -13.61 0.10 -9.69
CA VAL A 178 -14.15 0.85 -10.81
C VAL A 178 -13.38 2.15 -10.98
N THR A 179 -12.73 2.31 -12.13
CA THR A 179 -12.16 3.59 -12.56
C THR A 179 -13.08 4.24 -13.59
N LYS A 180 -13.50 5.48 -13.34
CA LYS A 180 -14.31 6.26 -14.27
C LYS A 180 -13.96 7.74 -14.14
N ASP A 181 -13.60 8.35 -15.25
CA ASP A 181 -13.21 9.76 -15.30
C ASP A 181 -12.11 10.09 -14.28
N ASN A 182 -12.36 10.99 -13.36
CA ASN A 182 -11.44 11.36 -12.29
C ASN A 182 -11.64 10.56 -10.99
N ARG A 183 -12.37 9.44 -11.01
CA ARG A 183 -12.70 8.66 -9.81
C ARG A 183 -12.23 7.23 -9.88
N ILE A 184 -11.71 6.75 -8.76
CA ILE A 184 -11.45 5.33 -8.49
C ILE A 184 -12.20 4.89 -7.24
N ARG A 185 -12.91 3.77 -7.32
CA ARG A 185 -13.75 3.21 -6.27
C ARG A 185 -13.42 1.76 -6.02
N VAL A 186 -13.60 1.34 -4.77
CA VAL A 186 -13.61 -0.07 -4.40
C VAL A 186 -14.91 -0.40 -3.69
N ILE A 187 -15.47 -1.58 -4.00
CA ILE A 187 -16.71 -2.09 -3.42
C ILE A 187 -16.34 -3.24 -2.49
N VAL A 188 -16.43 -3.01 -1.19
CA VAL A 188 -16.04 -3.95 -0.14
C VAL A 188 -17.29 -4.55 0.50
N PRO A 189 -17.58 -5.86 0.32
CA PRO A 189 -18.70 -6.48 1.00
C PRO A 189 -18.60 -6.32 2.51
N ALA A 190 -19.68 -5.90 3.19
CA ALA A 190 -19.65 -5.62 4.62
C ALA A 190 -19.24 -6.86 5.45
N ALA A 191 -19.58 -8.05 4.98
CA ALA A 191 -19.14 -9.31 5.59
C ALA A 191 -17.61 -9.49 5.61
N ARG A 192 -16.88 -8.85 4.71
CA ARG A 192 -15.41 -8.95 4.59
C ARG A 192 -14.66 -7.97 5.50
N VAL A 193 -15.38 -7.12 6.20
CA VAL A 193 -14.86 -6.21 7.24
C VAL A 193 -15.57 -6.42 8.58
N ASN A 194 -15.98 -7.66 8.86
CA ASN A 194 -16.69 -8.04 10.09
C ASN A 194 -17.94 -7.17 10.35
N ARG A 195 -18.62 -6.74 9.27
CA ARG A 195 -19.77 -5.82 9.28
C ARG A 195 -19.52 -4.47 9.96
N ARG A 196 -18.24 -4.04 10.02
CA ARG A 196 -17.88 -2.73 10.54
C ARG A 196 -18.16 -1.68 9.48
N THR A 197 -19.18 -0.85 9.69
CA THR A 197 -19.58 0.25 8.82
C THR A 197 -19.35 1.62 9.47
N ASP A 198 -18.69 1.65 10.63
CA ASP A 198 -18.50 2.80 11.51
C ASP A 198 -17.03 3.23 11.67
N PHE A 199 -16.16 2.83 10.73
CA PHE A 199 -14.75 3.16 10.81
C PHE A 199 -14.40 4.49 10.12
N LYS A 200 -13.26 5.06 10.53
CA LYS A 200 -12.66 6.23 9.89
C LYS A 200 -11.54 5.82 8.95
N PHE A 201 -11.24 6.69 8.00
CA PHE A 201 -10.19 6.46 7.01
C PHE A 201 -9.59 7.77 6.50
N ASP A 202 -8.52 7.65 5.75
CA ASP A 202 -7.94 8.68 4.90
C ASP A 202 -7.71 8.09 3.50
N ALA A 203 -7.19 8.89 2.57
CA ALA A 203 -6.78 8.40 1.26
C ALA A 203 -5.43 8.99 0.87
N VAL A 204 -4.57 8.13 0.34
CA VAL A 204 -3.19 8.44 -0.02
C VAL A 204 -2.92 7.96 -1.43
N ALA A 205 -2.31 8.80 -2.26
CA ALA A 205 -1.72 8.39 -3.52
C ALA A 205 -0.20 8.26 -3.34
N CYS A 206 0.36 7.11 -3.67
CA CYS A 206 1.77 6.82 -3.41
C CYS A 206 2.42 5.92 -4.46
N TYR A 207 3.75 5.94 -4.44
CA TYR A 207 4.61 4.97 -5.10
C TYR A 207 5.26 4.09 -4.03
N MET A 208 5.16 2.80 -4.24
CA MET A 208 5.80 1.76 -3.44
C MET A 208 6.76 0.97 -4.32
N GLN A 209 7.70 0.27 -3.71
CA GLN A 209 8.66 -0.56 -4.41
C GLN A 209 8.85 -1.88 -3.67
N VAL A 210 8.86 -2.97 -4.45
CA VAL A 210 9.21 -4.29 -3.93
C VAL A 210 10.73 -4.39 -3.77
N ASN A 211 11.17 -4.97 -2.68
CA ASN A 211 12.56 -5.32 -2.44
C ASN A 211 12.67 -6.77 -2.01
N THR A 212 13.46 -7.55 -2.72
CA THR A 212 13.69 -8.97 -2.42
C THR A 212 15.17 -9.32 -2.26
N SER A 213 16.05 -8.36 -2.52
CA SER A 213 17.51 -8.58 -2.54
C SER A 213 18.25 -7.90 -1.39
N ASP A 214 17.75 -6.77 -0.86
CA ASP A 214 18.40 -6.00 0.20
C ASP A 214 17.69 -6.19 1.54
N MET A 215 18.33 -6.93 2.45
CA MET A 215 17.80 -7.23 3.79
C MET A 215 17.70 -6.01 4.70
N ILE A 216 18.32 -4.88 4.34
CA ILE A 216 18.21 -3.63 5.10
C ILE A 216 17.02 -2.75 4.67
N MET A 217 16.33 -3.11 3.59
CA MET A 217 15.12 -2.44 3.12
C MET A 217 13.88 -3.30 3.38
N PRO A 218 12.69 -2.71 3.58
CA PRO A 218 11.47 -3.50 3.71
C PRO A 218 11.09 -4.16 2.37
N MET A 219 10.43 -5.31 2.44
CA MET A 219 10.00 -6.06 1.25
C MET A 219 9.03 -5.27 0.37
N LEU A 220 8.14 -4.49 0.98
CA LEU A 220 7.27 -3.54 0.26
C LEU A 220 7.17 -2.24 1.05
N GLY A 221 7.87 -1.22 0.59
CA GLY A 221 7.99 0.06 1.24
C GLY A 221 7.39 1.22 0.44
N VAL A 222 6.85 2.20 1.13
CA VAL A 222 6.38 3.46 0.55
C VAL A 222 7.58 4.36 0.27
N MET A 223 7.93 4.50 -1.00
CA MET A 223 9.08 5.30 -1.43
C MET A 223 8.74 6.78 -1.52
N THR A 224 7.51 7.12 -1.95
CA THR A 224 7.05 8.50 -1.95
C THR A 224 5.53 8.58 -1.83
N VAL A 225 5.05 9.64 -1.19
CA VAL A 225 3.64 10.03 -1.11
C VAL A 225 3.44 11.22 -2.04
N TYR A 226 2.52 11.11 -2.99
CA TYR A 226 2.19 12.18 -3.93
C TYR A 226 1.14 13.13 -3.37
N SER A 227 0.13 12.58 -2.70
CA SER A 227 -0.90 13.38 -2.02
C SER A 227 -1.59 12.58 -0.93
N VAL A 228 -2.14 13.30 0.04
CA VAL A 228 -2.96 12.81 1.14
C VAL A 228 -4.24 13.63 1.17
N ALA A 229 -5.40 12.99 1.21
CA ALA A 229 -6.69 13.67 1.14
C ALA A 229 -6.90 14.66 2.31
N SER A 230 -6.52 14.27 3.54
CA SER A 230 -6.58 15.15 4.71
C SER A 230 -5.39 16.12 4.80
N GLY A 231 -4.33 15.89 4.04
CA GLY A 231 -3.06 16.60 4.14
C GLY A 231 -2.12 16.14 5.25
N ASN A 232 -2.56 15.32 6.21
CA ASN A 232 -1.76 14.97 7.40
C ASN A 232 -1.98 13.55 7.96
N LEU A 233 -2.69 12.68 7.24
CA LEU A 233 -3.02 11.30 7.66
C LEU A 233 -3.81 11.21 8.98
N SER A 234 -4.63 12.20 9.29
CA SER A 234 -5.41 12.23 10.53
C SER A 234 -6.67 11.35 10.52
N LEU A 235 -6.97 10.68 9.42
CA LEU A 235 -8.14 9.83 9.22
C LEU A 235 -9.48 10.56 9.53
N PRO A 236 -9.73 11.73 8.92
CA PRO A 236 -10.90 12.54 9.28
C PRO A 236 -12.20 12.06 8.64
N TYR A 237 -12.10 11.25 7.57
CA TYR A 237 -13.26 10.77 6.83
C TYR A 237 -13.90 9.59 7.57
N ALA A 238 -15.22 9.55 7.60
CA ALA A 238 -15.99 8.43 8.15
C ALA A 238 -16.78 7.75 7.04
N VAL A 239 -17.07 6.47 7.23
CA VAL A 239 -18.06 5.78 6.40
C VAL A 239 -19.45 6.30 6.79
N GLU A 240 -20.18 6.86 5.81
CA GLU A 240 -21.54 7.34 5.97
C GLU A 240 -22.53 6.18 5.78
N ASN A 241 -23.57 6.14 6.63
CA ASN A 241 -24.65 5.13 6.56
C ASN A 241 -25.87 5.69 5.86
#